data_92fd5d21f1096e5f44ed066eea731398
#
_entry.id   92fd5d21f1096e5f44ed066eea731398
#
_cell.length_a   1.000
_cell.length_b   1.000
_cell.length_c   1.000
_cell.angle_alpha   90.00
_cell.angle_beta   90.00
_cell.angle_gamma   90.00
#
_symmetry.space_group_name_H-M   'P 1'
#
loop_
_entity.id
_entity.type
_entity.pdbx_description
1 polymer ?
#
loop_
_entity_poly.entity_id
_entity_poly.type
_entity_poly.pdbx_seq_one_letter_code
_entity_poly.pdbx_strand_id
1 'polypeptide(L)'
;MSKKYDLVIVGAGPGGAMAAKTAGENGLKTAILERKTNPAEITRGCAMMFAVESDYYFAERMYYNEKNKKMIFPVNGFTVDYDGPTRNFYAWHIYAPNGKARLPLGNYEENIKRGDEGRLSLVYDKGKLLEGLLKDAVKNGVEMFTGVNVDGVERTEKGGVKVTGGGDTFEGTFVIGADGTGSRVAEFMGFNKERTFYGAAPGITYYVTGLDIPQSEAVITANCFKPDTRYPTFFWIIPSPYGMDEYWFAMPAQEDFEYITRESPFSDWFRDVKVIRKKSLVTSMWSPVAEPYKDNVLLVGDSAWYFEAEITGSMMCGRRAANAITVALRDNKPHREGVLSYIEWWKKSFPEFDDYRHMMMFFPFRFMFSEEEMNYLLSLFKKPLRATLNPFLVGRVIQESLAPMLSQVQEEMPSLVEKLKVLEIDAIEQVVLDLKTSGYLNERPGLPFG
;
A
#
# COMPACT_ATOMS: atom_id res chain seq x y z
N MET A 1 -14.27 15.75 31.49
CA MET A 1 -14.73 14.43 31.99
C MET A 1 -14.31 13.38 30.95
N SER A 2 -13.74 12.25 31.39
CA SER A 2 -13.38 11.17 30.48
C SER A 2 -14.65 10.51 29.89
N LYS A 3 -14.70 10.38 28.56
CA LYS A 3 -15.78 9.66 27.87
C LYS A 3 -15.40 8.19 27.80
N LYS A 4 -16.33 7.30 28.14
CA LYS A 4 -16.10 5.84 28.20
C LYS A 4 -16.77 5.10 27.05
N TYR A 5 -16.02 4.19 26.43
CA TYR A 5 -16.40 3.41 25.27
C TYR A 5 -16.01 1.94 25.45
N ASP A 6 -16.64 1.06 24.68
CA ASP A 6 -16.19 -0.31 24.50
C ASP A 6 -14.92 -0.33 23.63
N LEU A 7 -14.90 0.53 22.60
CA LEU A 7 -13.81 0.63 21.63
C LEU A 7 -13.50 2.09 21.28
N VAL A 8 -12.21 2.45 21.30
CA VAL A 8 -11.71 3.71 20.70
C VAL A 8 -10.84 3.35 19.49
N ILE A 9 -11.10 4.00 18.36
CA ILE A 9 -10.35 3.80 17.11
C ILE A 9 -9.55 5.06 16.81
N VAL A 10 -8.26 4.93 16.56
CA VAL A 10 -7.37 6.04 16.21
C VAL A 10 -7.01 5.96 14.73
N GLY A 11 -7.49 6.92 13.95
CA GLY A 11 -7.35 7.03 12.50
C GLY A 11 -8.57 6.54 11.73
N ALA A 12 -9.04 7.36 10.77
CA ALA A 12 -10.19 7.08 9.90
C ALA A 12 -9.76 6.72 8.45
N GLY A 13 -8.59 6.11 8.29
CA GLY A 13 -8.19 5.45 7.03
C GLY A 13 -9.01 4.18 6.77
N PRO A 14 -8.72 3.42 5.69
CA PRO A 14 -9.51 2.24 5.32
C PRO A 14 -9.71 1.22 6.46
N GLY A 15 -8.65 0.94 7.22
CA GLY A 15 -8.71 0.02 8.36
C GLY A 15 -9.60 0.55 9.49
N GLY A 16 -9.40 1.81 9.90
CA GLY A 16 -10.19 2.42 10.99
C GLY A 16 -11.64 2.65 10.61
N ALA A 17 -11.93 3.12 9.39
CA ALA A 17 -13.28 3.30 8.90
C ALA A 17 -14.06 1.97 8.82
N MET A 18 -13.39 0.90 8.36
CA MET A 18 -14.00 -0.44 8.32
C MET A 18 -14.18 -1.01 9.73
N ALA A 19 -13.24 -0.78 10.66
CA ALA A 19 -13.39 -1.18 12.06
C ALA A 19 -14.56 -0.45 12.71
N ALA A 20 -14.70 0.86 12.48
CA ALA A 20 -15.78 1.68 13.02
C ALA A 20 -17.15 1.21 12.50
N LYS A 21 -17.28 1.00 11.17
CA LYS A 21 -18.50 0.44 10.56
C LYS A 21 -18.86 -0.89 11.22
N THR A 22 -17.91 -1.82 11.31
CA THR A 22 -18.15 -3.16 11.87
C THR A 22 -18.52 -3.10 13.36
N ALA A 23 -17.83 -2.27 14.14
CA ALA A 23 -18.12 -2.09 15.56
C ALA A 23 -19.52 -1.51 15.80
N GLY A 24 -19.91 -0.51 15.01
CA GLY A 24 -21.26 0.07 15.06
C GLY A 24 -22.33 -0.94 14.69
N GLU A 25 -22.16 -1.70 13.59
CA GLU A 25 -23.07 -2.80 13.19
C GLU A 25 -23.21 -3.88 14.27
N ASN A 26 -22.15 -4.13 15.03
CA ASN A 26 -22.14 -5.05 16.15
C ASN A 26 -22.71 -4.47 17.47
N GLY A 27 -23.09 -3.19 17.48
CA GLY A 27 -23.69 -2.52 18.63
C GLY A 27 -22.70 -2.10 19.73
N LEU A 28 -21.39 -2.01 19.41
CA LEU A 28 -20.41 -1.52 20.38
C LEU A 28 -20.49 -0.01 20.53
N LYS A 29 -20.41 0.48 21.76
CA LYS A 29 -20.21 1.92 22.03
C LYS A 29 -18.82 2.33 21.60
N THR A 30 -18.70 2.99 20.44
CA THR A 30 -17.45 3.22 19.77
C THR A 30 -17.21 4.70 19.51
N ALA A 31 -15.96 5.15 19.73
CA ALA A 31 -15.44 6.42 19.25
C ALA A 31 -14.38 6.20 18.16
N ILE A 32 -14.40 7.03 17.11
CA ILE A 32 -13.31 7.12 16.13
C ILE A 32 -12.72 8.52 16.13
N LEU A 33 -11.38 8.61 16.25
CA LEU A 33 -10.61 9.84 16.33
C LEU A 33 -9.80 10.02 15.04
N GLU A 34 -9.96 11.15 14.37
CA GLU A 34 -9.25 11.46 13.14
C GLU A 34 -8.62 12.86 13.21
N ARG A 35 -7.35 12.98 12.83
CA ARG A 35 -6.61 14.25 12.84
C ARG A 35 -7.09 15.26 11.77
N LYS A 36 -7.58 14.77 10.63
CA LYS A 36 -8.15 15.61 9.57
C LYS A 36 -9.53 16.13 9.99
N THR A 37 -9.85 17.34 9.59
CA THR A 37 -11.21 17.89 9.73
C THR A 37 -12.20 17.23 8.80
N ASN A 38 -11.77 16.88 7.59
CA ASN A 38 -12.53 16.04 6.66
C ASN A 38 -11.83 14.66 6.52
N PRO A 39 -12.33 13.60 7.16
CA PRO A 39 -11.72 12.27 7.12
C PRO A 39 -11.64 11.68 5.72
N ALA A 40 -12.61 11.97 4.86
CA ALA A 40 -12.68 11.47 3.49
C ALA A 40 -11.71 12.18 2.53
N GLU A 41 -11.16 13.32 2.91
CA GLU A 41 -10.18 14.03 2.09
C GLU A 41 -8.88 13.25 1.96
N ILE A 42 -8.45 13.00 0.73
CA ILE A 42 -7.19 12.31 0.43
C ILE A 42 -6.08 13.37 0.33
N THR A 43 -5.39 13.61 1.44
CA THR A 43 -4.33 14.63 1.55
C THR A 43 -2.95 14.13 1.14
N ARG A 44 -2.69 12.83 1.20
CA ARG A 44 -1.42 12.23 0.73
C ARG A 44 -1.57 11.59 -0.65
N GLY A 45 -0.46 11.43 -1.37
CA GLY A 45 -0.42 10.68 -2.62
C GLY A 45 -0.93 9.25 -2.43
N CYS A 46 -1.78 8.79 -3.34
CA CYS A 46 -2.31 7.43 -3.36
C CYS A 46 -2.77 7.13 -4.79
N ALA A 47 -2.37 5.99 -5.31
CA ALA A 47 -2.77 5.53 -6.64
C ALA A 47 -4.25 5.17 -6.72
N MET A 48 -4.88 4.90 -5.61
CA MET A 48 -6.31 4.56 -5.50
C MET A 48 -6.69 3.38 -6.40
N MET A 49 -5.84 2.35 -6.44
CA MET A 49 -6.09 1.13 -7.20
C MET A 49 -6.27 -0.06 -6.27
N PHE A 50 -6.94 -1.09 -6.78
CA PHE A 50 -7.00 -2.38 -6.14
C PHE A 50 -5.92 -3.32 -6.70
N ALA A 51 -5.57 -4.35 -5.93
CA ALA A 51 -4.80 -5.48 -6.45
C ALA A 51 -5.56 -6.16 -7.60
N VAL A 52 -4.85 -6.93 -8.42
CA VAL A 52 -5.45 -7.67 -9.54
C VAL A 52 -6.56 -8.57 -9.04
N GLU A 53 -7.73 -8.51 -9.66
CA GLU A 53 -8.93 -9.25 -9.21
C GLU A 53 -8.75 -10.77 -9.19
N SER A 54 -7.84 -11.30 -10.00
CA SER A 54 -7.51 -12.72 -10.04
C SER A 54 -6.46 -13.16 -9.02
N ASP A 55 -5.77 -12.21 -8.38
CA ASP A 55 -4.73 -12.50 -7.39
C ASP A 55 -5.30 -12.62 -5.98
N TYR A 56 -4.59 -13.40 -5.17
CA TYR A 56 -4.77 -13.40 -3.73
C TYR A 56 -3.79 -12.40 -3.10
N TYR A 57 -4.28 -11.65 -2.14
CA TYR A 57 -3.55 -10.64 -1.40
C TYR A 57 -3.90 -10.78 0.08
N PHE A 58 -2.92 -11.14 0.90
CA PHE A 58 -3.16 -11.51 2.31
C PHE A 58 -4.24 -12.60 2.47
N ALA A 59 -4.14 -13.65 1.66
CA ALA A 59 -5.12 -14.74 1.59
C ALA A 59 -6.55 -14.31 1.20
N GLU A 60 -6.74 -13.12 0.63
CA GLU A 60 -8.04 -12.61 0.16
C GLU A 60 -7.97 -12.26 -1.32
N ARG A 61 -9.10 -12.32 -1.98
CA ARG A 61 -9.39 -11.70 -3.27
C ARG A 61 -10.36 -10.56 -3.08
N MET A 62 -10.21 -9.52 -3.88
CA MET A 62 -11.18 -8.42 -3.90
C MET A 62 -11.55 -8.13 -5.34
N TYR A 63 -12.85 -7.98 -5.59
CA TYR A 63 -13.35 -7.52 -6.88
C TYR A 63 -14.54 -6.58 -6.72
N TYR A 64 -14.75 -5.74 -7.73
CA TYR A 64 -15.87 -4.82 -7.77
C TYR A 64 -16.96 -5.32 -8.70
N ASN A 65 -18.19 -5.37 -8.18
CA ASN A 65 -19.38 -5.65 -8.96
C ASN A 65 -20.08 -4.33 -9.29
N GLU A 66 -19.87 -3.83 -10.49
CA GLU A 66 -20.41 -2.55 -10.92
C GLU A 66 -21.93 -2.53 -10.95
N LYS A 67 -22.58 -3.63 -11.35
CA LYS A 67 -24.05 -3.73 -11.39
C LYS A 67 -24.68 -3.53 -10.02
N ASN A 68 -24.08 -4.06 -8.98
CA ASN A 68 -24.58 -4.00 -7.62
C ASN A 68 -23.92 -2.91 -6.79
N LYS A 69 -22.94 -2.17 -7.34
CA LYS A 69 -22.14 -1.15 -6.65
C LYS A 69 -21.50 -1.68 -5.35
N LYS A 70 -20.90 -2.87 -5.42
CA LYS A 70 -20.30 -3.55 -4.26
C LYS A 70 -18.87 -3.97 -4.50
N MET A 71 -18.00 -3.64 -3.56
CA MET A 71 -16.70 -4.29 -3.39
C MET A 71 -16.90 -5.57 -2.61
N ILE A 72 -16.38 -6.68 -3.12
CA ILE A 72 -16.64 -8.04 -2.59
C ILE A 72 -15.34 -8.67 -2.13
N PHE A 73 -15.35 -9.17 -0.92
CA PHE A 73 -14.26 -9.86 -0.24
C PHE A 73 -14.69 -11.29 0.09
N PRO A 74 -14.60 -12.22 -0.86
CA PRO A 74 -15.26 -13.52 -0.75
C PRO A 74 -14.68 -14.44 0.33
N VAL A 75 -13.36 -14.39 0.59
CA VAL A 75 -12.73 -15.26 1.60
C VAL A 75 -13.08 -14.79 3.02
N ASN A 76 -13.05 -13.49 3.27
CA ASN A 76 -13.47 -12.92 4.56
C ASN A 76 -15.00 -12.75 4.67
N GLY A 77 -15.76 -13.05 3.60
CA GLY A 77 -17.21 -13.12 3.60
C GLY A 77 -17.92 -11.79 3.86
N PHE A 78 -17.48 -10.69 3.25
CA PHE A 78 -18.15 -9.39 3.37
C PHE A 78 -18.16 -8.58 2.08
N THR A 79 -19.01 -7.59 2.07
CA THR A 79 -19.10 -6.60 0.99
C THR A 79 -19.13 -5.20 1.55
N VAL A 80 -18.74 -4.25 0.71
CA VAL A 80 -18.81 -2.81 0.99
C VAL A 80 -19.51 -2.12 -0.17
N ASP A 81 -20.47 -1.25 0.14
CA ASP A 81 -21.14 -0.45 -0.87
C ASP A 81 -20.19 0.65 -1.37
N TYR A 82 -20.12 0.78 -2.69
CA TYR A 82 -19.30 1.80 -3.32
C TYR A 82 -19.98 2.31 -4.60
N ASP A 83 -20.31 3.59 -4.63
CA ASP A 83 -20.95 4.27 -5.76
C ASP A 83 -20.14 5.52 -6.15
N GLY A 84 -18.84 5.37 -6.30
CA GLY A 84 -17.93 6.38 -6.81
C GLY A 84 -17.45 6.07 -8.22
N PRO A 85 -16.68 6.99 -8.84
CA PRO A 85 -16.10 6.76 -10.15
C PRO A 85 -15.07 5.63 -10.12
N THR A 86 -15.03 4.87 -11.22
CA THR A 86 -14.05 3.80 -11.46
C THR A 86 -13.48 3.90 -12.86
N ARG A 87 -12.27 3.40 -13.06
CA ARG A 87 -11.68 3.20 -14.37
C ARG A 87 -10.89 1.91 -14.41
N ASN A 88 -11.14 1.07 -15.41
CA ASN A 88 -10.44 -0.20 -15.60
C ASN A 88 -8.98 0.03 -16.05
N PHE A 89 -8.12 -0.95 -15.74
CA PHE A 89 -6.83 -1.10 -16.40
C PHE A 89 -6.59 -2.58 -16.73
N TYR A 90 -5.77 -2.83 -17.79
CA TYR A 90 -5.72 -4.14 -18.47
C TYR A 90 -4.35 -4.79 -18.46
N ALA A 91 -3.30 -4.07 -18.07
CA ALA A 91 -1.94 -4.56 -17.93
C ALA A 91 -1.12 -3.72 -16.96
N TRP A 92 0.02 -4.24 -16.55
CA TRP A 92 1.13 -3.45 -16.02
C TRP A 92 2.36 -3.63 -16.91
N HIS A 93 2.88 -2.54 -17.44
CA HIS A 93 4.05 -2.51 -18.30
C HIS A 93 5.24 -1.88 -17.56
N ILE A 94 6.33 -2.63 -17.45
CA ILE A 94 7.59 -2.15 -16.91
C ILE A 94 8.50 -1.86 -18.10
N TYR A 95 8.73 -0.59 -18.41
CA TYR A 95 9.55 -0.17 -19.54
C TYR A 95 11.04 -0.17 -19.19
N ALA A 96 11.85 -0.60 -20.15
CA ALA A 96 13.28 -0.47 -20.11
C ALA A 96 13.68 1.02 -20.09
N PRO A 97 14.79 1.40 -19.43
CA PRO A 97 15.21 2.80 -19.33
C PRO A 97 15.30 3.55 -20.66
N ASN A 98 15.70 2.85 -21.74
CA ASN A 98 15.79 3.44 -23.08
C ASN A 98 14.43 3.53 -23.83
N GLY A 99 13.32 3.12 -23.21
CA GLY A 99 11.97 3.14 -23.80
C GLY A 99 11.72 2.12 -24.92
N LYS A 100 12.73 1.31 -25.33
CA LYS A 100 12.64 0.42 -26.52
C LYS A 100 12.07 -0.97 -26.24
N ALA A 101 12.13 -1.43 -25.01
CA ALA A 101 11.62 -2.72 -24.59
C ALA A 101 10.72 -2.55 -23.37
N ARG A 102 9.86 -3.53 -23.12
CA ARG A 102 9.05 -3.58 -21.91
C ARG A 102 8.82 -5.03 -21.48
N LEU A 103 8.68 -5.22 -20.17
CA LEU A 103 8.14 -6.43 -19.57
C LEU A 103 6.64 -6.22 -19.37
N PRO A 104 5.77 -6.94 -20.11
CA PRO A 104 4.33 -6.81 -19.97
C PRO A 104 3.81 -7.84 -18.97
N LEU A 105 3.21 -7.37 -17.87
CA LEU A 105 2.41 -8.19 -16.95
C LEU A 105 0.95 -8.09 -17.39
N GLY A 106 0.44 -9.18 -17.98
CA GLY A 106 -0.86 -9.23 -18.63
C GLY A 106 -0.81 -8.87 -20.12
N ASN A 107 -1.69 -9.50 -20.90
CA ASN A 107 -1.83 -9.24 -22.34
C ASN A 107 -2.80 -8.09 -22.59
N TYR A 108 -2.26 -6.88 -22.67
CA TYR A 108 -3.05 -5.65 -22.85
C TYR A 108 -3.99 -5.73 -24.05
N GLU A 109 -3.50 -6.14 -25.21
CA GLU A 109 -4.23 -6.15 -26.49
C GLU A 109 -5.42 -7.13 -26.50
N GLU A 110 -5.31 -8.23 -25.79
CA GLU A 110 -6.41 -9.19 -25.62
C GLU A 110 -7.37 -8.77 -24.51
N ASN A 111 -6.83 -8.28 -23.42
CA ASN A 111 -7.61 -7.92 -22.25
C ASN A 111 -8.54 -6.72 -22.53
N ILE A 112 -8.05 -5.68 -23.18
CA ILE A 112 -8.85 -4.49 -23.50
C ILE A 112 -10.04 -4.80 -24.41
N LYS A 113 -9.90 -5.76 -25.35
CA LYS A 113 -10.99 -6.18 -26.24
C LYS A 113 -12.15 -6.84 -25.49
N ARG A 114 -11.90 -7.38 -24.31
CA ARG A 114 -12.89 -8.04 -23.47
C ARG A 114 -13.62 -7.08 -22.53
N GLY A 115 -13.26 -5.79 -22.52
CA GLY A 115 -13.86 -4.79 -21.64
C GLY A 115 -13.78 -5.19 -20.17
N ASP A 116 -14.87 -5.09 -19.43
CA ASP A 116 -14.91 -5.40 -17.99
C ASP A 116 -14.46 -6.84 -17.65
N GLU A 117 -14.72 -7.80 -18.55
CA GLU A 117 -14.28 -9.18 -18.35
C GLU A 117 -12.77 -9.39 -18.55
N GLY A 118 -12.12 -8.46 -19.24
CA GLY A 118 -10.69 -8.49 -19.49
C GLY A 118 -9.86 -7.64 -18.53
N ARG A 119 -10.49 -6.81 -17.71
CA ARG A 119 -9.75 -5.95 -16.79
C ARG A 119 -8.91 -6.77 -15.80
N LEU A 120 -7.73 -6.27 -15.51
CA LEU A 120 -6.92 -6.81 -14.42
C LEU A 120 -7.48 -6.34 -13.08
N SER A 121 -7.75 -5.06 -12.99
CA SER A 121 -8.37 -4.43 -11.85
C SER A 121 -8.84 -3.03 -12.25
N LEU A 122 -9.12 -2.18 -11.26
CA LEU A 122 -9.56 -0.83 -11.48
C LEU A 122 -8.98 0.16 -10.48
N VAL A 123 -8.96 1.43 -10.86
CA VAL A 123 -8.80 2.55 -9.96
C VAL A 123 -10.16 3.10 -9.53
N TYR A 124 -10.23 3.71 -8.35
CA TYR A 124 -11.46 4.19 -7.75
C TYR A 124 -11.22 5.40 -6.85
N ASP A 125 -12.24 6.13 -6.46
CA ASP A 125 -12.13 7.24 -5.53
C ASP A 125 -12.11 6.75 -4.07
N LYS A 126 -10.93 6.74 -3.46
CA LYS A 126 -10.74 6.37 -2.05
C LYS A 126 -11.51 7.27 -1.09
N GLY A 127 -11.68 8.55 -1.44
CA GLY A 127 -12.46 9.50 -0.63
C GLY A 127 -13.92 9.07 -0.54
N LYS A 128 -14.52 8.69 -1.68
CA LYS A 128 -15.89 8.17 -1.73
C LYS A 128 -16.05 6.86 -0.95
N LEU A 129 -15.06 5.98 -1.00
CA LEU A 129 -15.05 4.77 -0.17
C LEU A 129 -15.07 5.10 1.32
N LEU A 130 -14.18 5.99 1.77
CA LEU A 130 -14.11 6.40 3.17
C LEU A 130 -15.39 7.11 3.62
N GLU A 131 -15.95 7.99 2.78
CA GLU A 131 -17.22 8.67 3.05
C GLU A 131 -18.35 7.66 3.30
N GLY A 132 -18.47 6.64 2.45
CA GLY A 132 -19.47 5.57 2.59
C GLY A 132 -19.30 4.79 3.90
N LEU A 133 -18.08 4.30 4.18
CA LEU A 133 -17.79 3.54 5.39
C LEU A 133 -18.06 4.34 6.68
N LEU A 134 -17.64 5.60 6.72
CA LEU A 134 -17.82 6.47 7.90
C LEU A 134 -19.28 6.88 8.08
N LYS A 135 -20.02 7.12 6.99
CA LYS A 135 -21.46 7.35 7.04
C LYS A 135 -22.20 6.16 7.65
N ASP A 136 -21.85 4.94 7.23
CA ASP A 136 -22.42 3.72 7.80
C ASP A 136 -22.07 3.57 9.29
N ALA A 137 -20.83 3.86 9.67
CA ALA A 137 -20.40 3.82 11.07
C ALA A 137 -21.23 4.77 11.95
N VAL A 138 -21.35 6.04 11.54
CA VAL A 138 -22.14 7.05 12.26
C VAL A 138 -23.62 6.69 12.32
N LYS A 139 -24.19 6.16 11.23
CA LYS A 139 -25.58 5.67 11.20
C LYS A 139 -25.81 4.56 12.22
N ASN A 140 -24.80 3.76 12.52
CA ASN A 140 -24.85 2.70 13.53
C ASN A 140 -24.35 3.14 14.91
N GLY A 141 -24.35 4.44 15.19
CA GLY A 141 -24.11 5.00 16.53
C GLY A 141 -22.65 5.22 16.92
N VAL A 142 -21.69 5.11 15.98
CA VAL A 142 -20.30 5.47 16.25
C VAL A 142 -20.15 6.99 16.40
N GLU A 143 -19.54 7.43 17.48
CA GLU A 143 -19.18 8.85 17.67
C GLU A 143 -17.88 9.17 16.93
N MET A 144 -17.93 10.12 16.00
CA MET A 144 -16.78 10.53 15.20
C MET A 144 -16.25 11.89 15.68
N PHE A 145 -14.95 11.94 15.98
CA PHE A 145 -14.23 13.14 16.39
C PHE A 145 -13.16 13.47 15.34
N THR A 146 -13.33 14.59 14.66
CA THR A 146 -12.41 15.08 13.63
C THR A 146 -11.57 16.24 14.14
N GLY A 147 -10.40 16.48 13.52
CA GLY A 147 -9.45 17.49 13.99
C GLY A 147 -8.72 17.09 15.28
N VAL A 148 -8.82 15.81 15.69
CA VAL A 148 -8.22 15.29 16.91
C VAL A 148 -6.89 14.61 16.60
N ASN A 149 -5.79 15.27 16.91
CA ASN A 149 -4.47 14.68 16.87
C ASN A 149 -4.19 13.96 18.20
N VAL A 150 -4.07 12.63 18.16
CA VAL A 150 -3.76 11.82 19.34
C VAL A 150 -2.33 12.09 19.79
N ASP A 151 -2.15 12.40 21.06
CA ASP A 151 -0.87 12.74 21.69
C ASP A 151 -0.47 11.82 22.85
N GLY A 152 -1.31 10.84 23.20
CA GLY A 152 -1.00 9.81 24.19
C GLY A 152 -1.93 8.62 24.11
N VAL A 153 -1.35 7.43 24.36
CA VAL A 153 -2.09 6.16 24.54
C VAL A 153 -1.42 5.40 25.67
N GLU A 154 -2.18 5.07 26.70
CA GLU A 154 -1.64 4.37 27.87
C GLU A 154 -2.67 3.42 28.49
N ARG A 155 -2.19 2.33 29.09
CA ARG A 155 -3.02 1.41 29.86
C ARG A 155 -3.46 2.08 31.15
N THR A 156 -4.72 1.87 31.53
CA THR A 156 -5.23 2.33 32.83
C THR A 156 -5.02 1.26 33.91
N GLU A 157 -4.97 1.67 35.17
CA GLU A 157 -4.87 0.73 36.33
C GLU A 157 -6.04 -0.26 36.38
N LYS A 158 -7.19 0.07 35.79
CA LYS A 158 -8.40 -0.76 35.74
C LYS A 158 -8.44 -1.70 34.54
N GLY A 159 -7.36 -1.78 33.77
CA GLY A 159 -7.23 -2.71 32.64
C GLY A 159 -7.77 -2.22 31.30
N GLY A 160 -8.36 -1.01 31.22
CA GLY A 160 -8.74 -0.34 29.95
C GLY A 160 -7.56 0.43 29.35
N VAL A 161 -7.83 1.18 28.30
CA VAL A 161 -6.85 2.03 27.60
C VAL A 161 -7.36 3.47 27.54
N LYS A 162 -6.49 4.39 27.89
CA LYS A 162 -6.74 5.83 27.80
C LYS A 162 -6.06 6.40 26.57
N VAL A 163 -6.80 7.16 25.78
CA VAL A 163 -6.31 7.91 24.61
C VAL A 163 -6.52 9.39 24.86
N THR A 164 -5.47 10.19 24.70
CA THR A 164 -5.52 11.64 24.80
C THR A 164 -5.28 12.28 23.43
N GLY A 165 -5.98 13.37 23.16
CA GLY A 165 -5.82 14.12 21.92
C GLY A 165 -6.79 15.31 21.84
N GLY A 166 -6.32 16.43 21.27
CA GLY A 166 -7.12 17.65 21.14
C GLY A 166 -7.58 18.28 22.47
N GLY A 167 -6.90 17.96 23.59
CA GLY A 167 -7.29 18.40 24.93
C GLY A 167 -8.36 17.52 25.61
N ASP A 168 -8.87 16.52 24.92
CA ASP A 168 -9.86 15.57 25.43
C ASP A 168 -9.22 14.23 25.85
N THR A 169 -9.97 13.48 26.65
CA THR A 169 -9.60 12.12 27.09
C THR A 169 -10.72 11.14 26.77
N PHE A 170 -10.35 10.04 26.10
CA PHE A 170 -11.22 8.94 25.71
C PHE A 170 -10.74 7.65 26.39
N GLU A 171 -11.62 6.94 27.07
CA GLU A 171 -11.30 5.64 27.66
C GLU A 171 -12.02 4.52 26.92
N GLY A 172 -11.28 3.52 26.43
CA GLY A 172 -11.83 2.31 25.83
C GLY A 172 -11.49 1.07 26.62
N THR A 173 -12.36 0.08 26.59
CA THR A 173 -11.97 -1.28 27.01
C THR A 173 -10.91 -1.81 26.08
N PHE A 174 -11.04 -1.54 24.77
CA PHE A 174 -10.05 -1.77 23.73
C PHE A 174 -9.76 -0.50 22.95
N VAL A 175 -8.57 -0.47 22.33
CA VAL A 175 -8.19 0.53 21.34
C VAL A 175 -7.75 -0.16 20.05
N ILE A 176 -8.13 0.38 18.89
CA ILE A 176 -7.56 0.03 17.59
C ILE A 176 -6.68 1.18 17.10
N GLY A 177 -5.38 0.92 16.88
CA GLY A 177 -4.46 1.79 16.19
C GLY A 177 -4.55 1.55 14.68
N ALA A 178 -5.14 2.51 13.96
CA ALA A 178 -5.36 2.50 12.51
C ALA A 178 -4.78 3.77 11.85
N ASP A 179 -3.72 4.33 12.44
CA ASP A 179 -3.13 5.63 12.13
C ASP A 179 -2.01 5.58 11.08
N GLY A 180 -1.82 4.43 10.43
CA GLY A 180 -1.00 4.25 9.23
C GLY A 180 0.48 4.00 9.52
N THR A 181 1.35 4.16 8.50
CA THR A 181 2.78 3.74 8.52
C THR A 181 3.64 4.44 9.57
N GLY A 182 3.30 5.65 9.96
CA GLY A 182 3.94 6.41 11.04
C GLY A 182 3.15 6.35 12.33
N SER A 183 2.63 5.18 12.70
CA SER A 183 1.70 4.99 13.82
C SER A 183 2.25 5.51 15.15
N ARG A 184 1.61 6.53 15.69
CA ARG A 184 1.87 7.03 17.04
C ARG A 184 1.33 6.08 18.10
N VAL A 185 0.24 5.36 17.79
CA VAL A 185 -0.28 4.34 18.70
C VAL A 185 0.75 3.23 18.89
N ALA A 186 1.39 2.76 17.79
CA ALA A 186 2.46 1.77 17.88
C ALA A 186 3.66 2.29 18.69
N GLU A 187 4.01 3.56 18.54
CA GLU A 187 5.08 4.22 19.29
C GLU A 187 4.75 4.29 20.79
N PHE A 188 3.61 4.88 21.17
CA PHE A 188 3.20 5.03 22.58
C PHE A 188 3.10 3.70 23.31
N MET A 189 2.57 2.67 22.65
CA MET A 189 2.45 1.33 23.22
C MET A 189 3.74 0.53 23.14
N GLY A 190 4.80 1.04 22.50
CA GLY A 190 6.11 0.42 22.41
C GLY A 190 6.16 -0.83 21.50
N PHE A 191 5.27 -0.93 20.50
CA PHE A 191 5.36 -1.99 19.47
C PHE A 191 6.64 -1.86 18.64
N ASN A 192 7.09 -0.63 18.37
CA ASN A 192 8.26 -0.36 17.53
C ASN A 192 9.59 -0.74 18.19
N LYS A 193 9.61 -1.07 19.50
CA LYS A 193 10.83 -1.51 20.20
C LYS A 193 11.37 -2.86 19.69
N GLU A 194 10.49 -3.69 19.14
CA GLU A 194 10.80 -5.03 18.63
C GLU A 194 10.83 -5.07 17.09
N ARG A 195 10.69 -3.92 16.44
CA ARG A 195 10.69 -3.79 14.99
C ARG A 195 11.98 -3.19 14.47
N THR A 196 12.39 -3.61 13.29
CA THR A 196 13.48 -2.99 12.54
C THR A 196 12.94 -1.85 11.69
N PHE A 197 13.55 -0.68 11.79
CA PHE A 197 13.27 0.44 10.89
C PHE A 197 14.23 0.43 9.70
N TYR A 198 13.70 0.19 8.51
CA TYR A 198 14.49 0.15 7.27
C TYR A 198 14.62 1.51 6.61
N GLY A 199 13.79 2.49 6.96
CA GLY A 199 13.83 3.84 6.43
C GLY A 199 12.45 4.41 6.12
N ALA A 200 12.43 5.52 5.37
CA ALA A 200 11.20 6.16 4.90
C ALA A 200 11.27 6.39 3.40
N ALA A 201 10.21 6.06 2.68
CA ALA A 201 10.06 6.28 1.24
C ALA A 201 9.27 7.56 0.96
N PRO A 202 9.91 8.67 0.60
CA PRO A 202 9.21 9.84 0.13
C PRO A 202 8.74 9.64 -1.31
N GLY A 203 7.71 10.39 -1.70
CA GLY A 203 7.24 10.43 -3.07
C GLY A 203 6.44 11.68 -3.35
N ILE A 204 6.50 12.11 -4.59
CA ILE A 204 5.68 13.20 -5.13
C ILE A 204 4.74 12.59 -6.16
N THR A 205 3.49 13.01 -6.11
CA THR A 205 2.47 12.56 -7.05
C THR A 205 1.78 13.74 -7.69
N TYR A 206 1.57 13.63 -8.97
CA TYR A 206 0.85 14.59 -9.78
C TYR A 206 -0.39 13.93 -10.38
N TYR A 207 -1.47 14.66 -10.49
CA TYR A 207 -2.55 14.32 -11.39
C TYR A 207 -2.35 15.16 -12.64
N VAL A 208 -2.26 14.51 -13.78
CA VAL A 208 -1.88 15.13 -15.05
C VAL A 208 -2.84 14.74 -16.16
N THR A 209 -2.93 15.61 -17.19
CA THR A 209 -3.57 15.32 -18.48
C THR A 209 -2.59 15.58 -19.61
N GLY A 210 -2.99 15.25 -20.85
CA GLY A 210 -2.20 15.51 -22.04
C GLY A 210 -1.01 14.56 -22.19
N LEU A 211 -1.13 13.31 -21.75
CA LEU A 211 -0.12 12.28 -21.97
C LEU A 211 -0.38 11.56 -23.31
N ASP A 212 0.68 11.39 -24.10
CA ASP A 212 0.69 10.58 -25.32
C ASP A 212 1.41 9.24 -25.04
N ILE A 213 0.77 8.40 -24.25
CA ILE A 213 1.31 7.11 -23.82
C ILE A 213 0.77 5.94 -24.66
N PRO A 214 1.59 4.91 -24.95
CA PRO A 214 1.20 3.82 -25.85
C PRO A 214 0.00 2.98 -25.37
N GLN A 215 -0.18 2.86 -24.05
CA GLN A 215 -1.25 2.07 -23.43
C GLN A 215 -1.94 2.88 -22.34
N SER A 216 -2.97 3.64 -22.77
CA SER A 216 -3.69 4.60 -21.92
C SER A 216 -4.45 3.96 -20.74
N GLU A 217 -4.75 2.67 -20.82
CA GLU A 217 -5.46 1.90 -19.81
C GLU A 217 -4.59 0.78 -19.24
N ALA A 218 -3.31 1.08 -19.02
CA ALA A 218 -2.36 0.23 -18.32
C ALA A 218 -1.70 1.01 -17.17
N VAL A 219 -1.23 0.27 -16.17
CA VAL A 219 -0.22 0.77 -15.25
C VAL A 219 1.12 0.76 -15.99
N ILE A 220 1.86 1.85 -15.96
CA ILE A 220 3.17 1.98 -16.60
C ILE A 220 4.20 2.38 -15.55
N THR A 221 5.34 1.69 -15.56
CA THR A 221 6.49 2.04 -14.74
C THR A 221 7.77 2.01 -15.58
N ALA A 222 8.71 2.89 -15.26
CA ALA A 222 10.05 2.85 -15.83
C ALA A 222 11.08 3.41 -14.86
N ASN A 223 12.31 2.93 -14.97
CA ASN A 223 13.48 3.58 -14.40
C ASN A 223 14.10 4.53 -15.43
N CYS A 224 14.64 5.64 -14.96
CA CYS A 224 15.32 6.63 -15.78
C CYS A 224 16.68 6.93 -15.18
N PHE A 225 17.73 6.92 -16.01
CA PHE A 225 19.10 7.22 -15.58
C PHE A 225 19.45 8.66 -15.99
N LYS A 226 19.53 9.54 -15.00
CA LYS A 226 19.99 10.90 -15.25
C LYS A 226 21.50 10.91 -15.55
N PRO A 227 21.97 11.75 -16.48
CA PRO A 227 23.39 12.00 -16.61
C PRO A 227 24.00 12.42 -15.26
N ASP A 228 25.24 12.00 -15.02
CA ASP A 228 26.01 12.36 -13.82
C ASP A 228 25.40 11.93 -12.47
N THR A 229 24.37 11.07 -12.47
CA THR A 229 23.82 10.48 -11.25
C THR A 229 24.12 8.98 -11.20
N ARG A 230 24.52 8.52 -10.02
CA ARG A 230 24.83 7.11 -9.78
C ARG A 230 23.58 6.22 -9.78
N TYR A 231 22.41 6.79 -9.45
CA TYR A 231 21.17 6.04 -9.25
C TYR A 231 20.09 6.50 -10.19
N PRO A 232 19.26 5.56 -10.68
CA PRO A 232 18.09 5.92 -11.47
C PRO A 232 17.05 6.63 -10.60
N THR A 233 16.29 7.53 -11.23
CA THR A 233 14.95 7.84 -10.78
C THR A 233 13.98 6.85 -11.40
N PHE A 234 12.72 6.91 -10.98
CA PHE A 234 11.66 6.06 -11.56
C PHE A 234 10.34 6.81 -11.58
N PHE A 235 9.42 6.35 -12.40
CA PHE A 235 8.07 6.86 -12.38
C PHE A 235 7.01 5.78 -12.51
N TRP A 236 5.83 6.13 -12.06
CA TRP A 236 4.59 5.39 -12.26
C TRP A 236 3.57 6.28 -12.96
N ILE A 237 2.90 5.74 -13.99
CA ILE A 237 1.71 6.34 -14.59
C ILE A 237 0.59 5.33 -14.38
N ILE A 238 -0.50 5.80 -13.79
CA ILE A 238 -1.68 4.99 -13.47
C ILE A 238 -2.91 5.76 -13.93
N PRO A 239 -3.88 5.13 -14.63
CA PRO A 239 -5.15 5.78 -14.95
C PRO A 239 -5.80 6.40 -13.72
N SER A 240 -6.39 7.58 -13.86
CA SER A 240 -7.15 8.21 -12.77
C SER A 240 -8.65 7.87 -12.90
N PRO A 241 -9.39 7.71 -11.80
CA PRO A 241 -10.83 7.48 -11.90
C PRO A 241 -11.63 8.72 -12.26
N TYR A 242 -11.02 9.92 -12.31
CA TYR A 242 -11.71 11.19 -12.48
C TYR A 242 -11.84 11.64 -13.93
N GLY A 243 -11.17 11.00 -14.89
CA GLY A 243 -11.27 11.32 -16.30
C GLY A 243 -10.47 10.35 -17.17
N MET A 244 -10.90 10.18 -18.43
CA MET A 244 -10.26 9.23 -19.36
C MET A 244 -8.87 9.70 -19.81
N ASP A 245 -8.58 10.99 -19.76
CA ASP A 245 -7.31 11.62 -20.08
C ASP A 245 -6.51 12.04 -18.83
N GLU A 246 -7.05 11.77 -17.62
CA GLU A 246 -6.37 12.06 -16.37
C GLU A 246 -5.58 10.83 -15.88
N TYR A 247 -4.36 11.09 -15.40
CA TYR A 247 -3.46 10.07 -14.88
C TYR A 247 -2.85 10.51 -13.55
N TRP A 248 -2.64 9.54 -12.66
CA TRP A 248 -1.79 9.67 -11.50
C TRP A 248 -0.35 9.37 -11.93
N PHE A 249 0.55 10.34 -11.71
CA PHE A 249 1.94 10.28 -12.10
C PHE A 249 2.81 10.49 -10.87
N ALA A 250 3.63 9.50 -10.51
CA ALA A 250 4.42 9.50 -9.29
C ALA A 250 5.90 9.28 -9.55
N MET A 251 6.72 9.89 -8.69
CA MET A 251 8.17 9.79 -8.70
C MET A 251 8.74 10.01 -7.29
N PRO A 252 10.02 9.66 -7.02
CA PRO A 252 10.63 9.83 -5.71
C PRO A 252 10.75 11.27 -5.24
N ALA A 253 11.15 12.19 -6.13
CA ALA A 253 11.44 13.56 -5.79
C ALA A 253 10.86 14.55 -6.81
N GLN A 254 10.67 15.79 -6.39
CA GLN A 254 10.09 16.84 -7.24
C GLN A 254 10.98 17.21 -8.42
N GLU A 255 12.27 17.25 -8.21
CA GLU A 255 13.29 17.55 -9.22
C GLU A 255 13.37 16.51 -10.33
N ASP A 256 12.79 15.33 -10.13
CA ASP A 256 12.70 14.29 -11.15
C ASP A 256 11.68 14.62 -12.24
N PHE A 257 10.69 15.47 -11.93
CA PHE A 257 9.61 15.82 -12.85
C PHE A 257 10.15 16.42 -14.17
N GLU A 258 11.03 17.42 -14.09
CA GLU A 258 11.55 18.07 -15.31
C GLU A 258 12.38 17.11 -16.15
N TYR A 259 13.26 16.34 -15.51
CA TYR A 259 14.07 15.35 -16.23
C TYR A 259 13.17 14.31 -16.92
N ILE A 260 12.23 13.70 -16.21
CA ILE A 260 11.36 12.66 -16.78
C ILE A 260 10.55 13.21 -17.95
N THR A 261 9.99 14.41 -17.81
CA THR A 261 9.04 14.96 -18.79
C THR A 261 9.70 15.67 -19.98
N ARG A 262 10.99 16.08 -19.87
CA ARG A 262 11.66 16.89 -20.90
C ARG A 262 12.92 16.29 -21.47
N GLU A 263 13.65 15.48 -20.70
CA GLU A 263 15.00 15.05 -21.05
C GLU A 263 15.13 13.53 -21.16
N SER A 264 14.26 12.77 -20.49
CA SER A 264 14.34 11.31 -20.50
C SER A 264 13.95 10.72 -21.86
N PRO A 265 14.27 9.46 -22.14
CA PRO A 265 13.80 8.73 -23.33
C PRO A 265 12.27 8.65 -23.47
N PHE A 266 11.53 9.06 -22.43
CA PHE A 266 10.07 9.10 -22.42
C PHE A 266 9.48 10.49 -22.62
N SER A 267 10.29 11.52 -22.84
CA SER A 267 9.87 12.93 -22.93
C SER A 267 8.76 13.18 -23.95
N ASP A 268 8.75 12.42 -25.04
CA ASP A 268 7.69 12.52 -26.05
C ASP A 268 6.29 12.22 -25.48
N TRP A 269 6.19 11.36 -24.49
CA TRP A 269 4.91 11.05 -23.84
C TRP A 269 4.30 12.21 -23.05
N PHE A 270 5.14 13.19 -22.70
CA PHE A 270 4.79 14.31 -21.83
C PHE A 270 4.76 15.66 -22.56
N ARG A 271 4.81 15.67 -23.89
CA ARG A 271 4.89 16.90 -24.69
C ARG A 271 3.81 17.92 -24.33
N ASP A 272 2.59 17.47 -24.12
CA ASP A 272 1.42 18.30 -23.81
C ASP A 272 0.97 18.18 -22.35
N VAL A 273 1.84 17.68 -21.46
CA VAL A 273 1.49 17.43 -20.07
C VAL A 273 1.04 18.71 -19.35
N LYS A 274 -0.09 18.60 -18.67
CA LYS A 274 -0.64 19.64 -17.80
C LYS A 274 -0.87 19.08 -16.40
N VAL A 275 -0.31 19.76 -15.41
CA VAL A 275 -0.48 19.39 -13.99
C VAL A 275 -1.79 19.98 -13.48
N ILE A 276 -2.69 19.13 -13.00
CA ILE A 276 -3.98 19.52 -12.40
C ILE A 276 -3.81 19.74 -10.90
N ARG A 277 -3.14 18.83 -10.22
CA ARG A 277 -2.91 18.87 -8.77
C ARG A 277 -1.66 18.06 -8.39
N LYS A 278 -1.09 18.41 -7.24
CA LYS A 278 0.11 17.77 -6.69
C LYS A 278 -0.16 17.33 -5.27
N LYS A 279 0.38 16.18 -4.89
CA LYS A 279 0.38 15.67 -3.52
C LYS A 279 1.73 15.03 -3.21
N SER A 280 2.09 14.97 -1.94
CA SER A 280 3.25 14.24 -1.47
C SER A 280 2.84 13.06 -0.60
N LEU A 281 3.75 12.14 -0.43
CA LEU A 281 3.62 11.04 0.52
C LEU A 281 4.97 10.76 1.17
N VAL A 282 4.93 10.23 2.37
CA VAL A 282 6.06 9.56 3.01
C VAL A 282 5.52 8.28 3.62
N THR A 283 6.19 7.18 3.36
CA THR A 283 5.81 5.87 3.91
C THR A 283 6.98 5.32 4.71
N SER A 284 6.78 5.10 6.00
CA SER A 284 7.78 4.50 6.88
C SER A 284 7.83 2.98 6.67
N MET A 285 9.02 2.43 6.56
CA MET A 285 9.27 1.01 6.36
C MET A 285 9.76 0.38 7.65
N TRP A 286 8.85 -0.30 8.33
CA TRP A 286 9.13 -1.06 9.52
C TRP A 286 8.95 -2.55 9.25
N SER A 287 9.74 -3.42 9.88
CA SER A 287 9.38 -4.85 9.88
C SER A 287 7.96 -5.03 10.44
N PRO A 288 7.19 -6.03 10.00
CA PRO A 288 5.88 -6.31 10.58
C PRO A 288 5.95 -6.50 12.09
N VAL A 289 4.87 -6.20 12.81
CA VAL A 289 4.76 -6.61 14.21
C VAL A 289 4.63 -8.13 14.29
N ALA A 290 5.30 -8.77 15.24
CA ALA A 290 5.16 -10.22 15.47
C ALA A 290 3.73 -10.58 15.92
N GLU A 291 3.12 -9.71 16.72
CA GLU A 291 1.74 -9.85 17.17
C GLU A 291 1.07 -8.47 17.21
N PRO A 292 -0.09 -8.28 16.53
CA PRO A 292 -0.76 -6.99 16.47
C PRO A 292 -1.62 -6.68 17.71
N TYR A 293 -1.19 -7.13 18.87
CA TYR A 293 -1.87 -6.94 20.16
C TYR A 293 -0.88 -6.65 21.28
N LYS A 294 -1.19 -5.65 22.10
CA LYS A 294 -0.50 -5.36 23.35
C LYS A 294 -1.43 -4.55 24.27
N ASP A 295 -1.63 -5.04 25.51
CA ASP A 295 -2.35 -4.30 26.57
C ASP A 295 -3.69 -3.71 26.13
N ASN A 296 -4.55 -4.53 25.51
CA ASN A 296 -5.86 -4.16 24.95
C ASN A 296 -5.80 -3.14 23.78
N VAL A 297 -4.64 -2.95 23.18
CA VAL A 297 -4.48 -2.21 21.93
C VAL A 297 -4.22 -3.20 20.78
N LEU A 298 -5.01 -3.08 19.71
CA LEU A 298 -4.83 -3.82 18.47
C LEU A 298 -4.33 -2.88 17.38
N LEU A 299 -3.34 -3.28 16.59
CA LEU A 299 -2.90 -2.55 15.41
C LEU A 299 -3.52 -3.16 14.15
N VAL A 300 -3.89 -2.32 13.17
CA VAL A 300 -4.50 -2.75 11.91
C VAL A 300 -3.87 -2.05 10.70
N GLY A 301 -3.74 -2.79 9.59
CA GLY A 301 -3.20 -2.26 8.35
C GLY A 301 -1.74 -1.80 8.45
N ASP A 302 -1.41 -0.68 7.84
CA ASP A 302 -0.04 -0.16 7.75
C ASP A 302 0.60 0.14 9.12
N SER A 303 -0.18 0.33 10.18
CA SER A 303 0.36 0.52 11.54
C SER A 303 1.08 -0.72 12.08
N ALA A 304 0.71 -1.89 11.55
CA ALA A 304 1.25 -3.19 11.95
C ALA A 304 2.14 -3.84 10.89
N TRP A 305 2.01 -3.46 9.63
CA TRP A 305 2.64 -4.11 8.49
C TRP A 305 3.90 -3.39 7.99
N TYR A 306 4.59 -4.00 7.03
CA TYR A 306 5.71 -3.42 6.32
C TYR A 306 5.20 -2.53 5.17
N PHE A 307 5.66 -1.32 5.08
CA PHE A 307 5.39 -0.36 4.01
C PHE A 307 3.89 -0.05 3.82
N GLU A 308 3.13 -0.93 3.18
CA GLU A 308 1.68 -0.77 2.92
C GLU A 308 0.97 -2.13 3.02
N ALA A 309 -0.08 -2.20 3.84
CA ALA A 309 -1.02 -3.32 3.85
C ALA A 309 -2.08 -3.19 2.74
N GLU A 310 -1.96 -2.15 1.93
CA GLU A 310 -2.94 -1.73 0.93
C GLU A 310 -4.33 -1.45 1.54
N ILE A 311 -5.22 -0.94 0.72
CA ILE A 311 -6.60 -0.66 1.15
C ILE A 311 -7.33 -1.97 1.49
N THR A 312 -7.12 -3.00 0.67
CA THR A 312 -7.71 -4.34 0.84
C THR A 312 -7.31 -4.95 2.19
N GLY A 313 -6.03 -5.07 2.46
CA GLY A 313 -5.51 -5.63 3.72
C GLY A 313 -5.91 -4.81 4.93
N SER A 314 -5.86 -3.47 4.83
CA SER A 314 -6.27 -2.59 5.92
C SER A 314 -7.75 -2.77 6.29
N MET A 315 -8.65 -2.87 5.30
CA MET A 315 -10.08 -3.10 5.54
C MET A 315 -10.34 -4.47 6.18
N MET A 316 -9.65 -5.51 5.72
CA MET A 316 -9.75 -6.85 6.33
C MET A 316 -9.32 -6.83 7.79
N CYS A 317 -8.17 -6.19 8.09
CA CYS A 317 -7.69 -6.02 9.47
C CYS A 317 -8.73 -5.32 10.34
N GLY A 318 -9.26 -4.19 9.88
CA GLY A 318 -10.25 -3.40 10.61
C GLY A 318 -11.50 -4.22 10.96
N ARG A 319 -12.06 -4.94 9.97
CA ARG A 319 -13.21 -5.81 10.18
C ARG A 319 -12.93 -6.95 11.17
N ARG A 320 -11.82 -7.66 10.99
CA ARG A 320 -11.42 -8.79 11.84
C ARG A 320 -11.16 -8.37 13.27
N ALA A 321 -10.45 -7.26 13.47
CA ALA A 321 -10.17 -6.71 14.80
C ALA A 321 -11.46 -6.31 15.53
N ALA A 322 -12.38 -5.58 14.87
CA ALA A 322 -13.64 -5.18 15.46
C ALA A 322 -14.53 -6.36 15.81
N ASN A 323 -14.60 -7.39 14.95
CA ASN A 323 -15.35 -8.63 15.26
C ASN A 323 -14.73 -9.38 16.45
N ALA A 324 -13.41 -9.51 16.51
CA ALA A 324 -12.74 -10.18 17.65
C ALA A 324 -13.01 -9.44 18.96
N ILE A 325 -12.93 -8.11 18.97
CA ILE A 325 -13.27 -7.29 20.13
C ILE A 325 -14.73 -7.49 20.54
N THR A 326 -15.65 -7.54 19.57
CA THR A 326 -17.07 -7.77 19.84
C THR A 326 -17.29 -9.10 20.57
N VAL A 327 -16.66 -10.17 20.10
CA VAL A 327 -16.75 -11.49 20.72
C VAL A 327 -16.12 -11.46 22.12
N ALA A 328 -14.93 -10.85 22.26
CA ALA A 328 -14.24 -10.73 23.55
C ALA A 328 -15.11 -10.05 24.63
N LEU A 329 -15.81 -8.98 24.26
CA LEU A 329 -16.70 -8.26 25.18
C LEU A 329 -17.97 -9.06 25.52
N ARG A 330 -18.59 -9.71 24.53
CA ARG A 330 -19.76 -10.56 24.75
C ARG A 330 -19.46 -11.76 25.65
N ASP A 331 -18.27 -12.34 25.50
CA ASP A 331 -17.82 -13.49 26.30
C ASP A 331 -17.23 -13.08 27.65
N ASN A 332 -17.25 -11.79 27.99
CA ASN A 332 -16.63 -11.22 29.19
C ASN A 332 -15.13 -11.58 29.33
N LYS A 333 -14.41 -11.57 28.20
CA LYS A 333 -12.97 -11.82 28.10
C LYS A 333 -12.24 -10.60 27.49
N PRO A 334 -12.27 -9.43 28.16
CA PRO A 334 -11.69 -8.20 27.60
C PRO A 334 -10.15 -8.18 27.74
N HIS A 335 -9.48 -9.16 27.18
CA HIS A 335 -8.03 -9.33 27.21
C HIS A 335 -7.55 -10.15 25.99
N ARG A 336 -6.25 -10.43 25.92
CA ARG A 336 -5.61 -11.10 24.78
C ARG A 336 -6.33 -12.37 24.30
N GLU A 337 -6.74 -13.24 25.24
CA GLU A 337 -7.40 -14.50 24.88
C GLU A 337 -8.74 -14.28 24.15
N GLY A 338 -9.47 -13.21 24.48
CA GLY A 338 -10.73 -12.87 23.81
C GLY A 338 -10.56 -12.44 22.35
N VAL A 339 -9.37 -11.95 21.98
CA VAL A 339 -9.08 -11.47 20.61
C VAL A 339 -8.12 -12.38 19.84
N LEU A 340 -7.89 -13.62 20.32
CA LEU A 340 -7.01 -14.60 19.66
C LEU A 340 -7.39 -14.83 18.19
N SER A 341 -8.68 -14.80 17.86
CA SER A 341 -9.15 -14.97 16.48
C SER A 341 -8.58 -13.94 15.50
N TYR A 342 -8.33 -12.70 15.95
CA TYR A 342 -7.66 -11.69 15.16
C TYR A 342 -6.14 -11.96 15.09
N ILE A 343 -5.50 -12.28 16.20
CA ILE A 343 -4.05 -12.52 16.30
C ILE A 343 -3.64 -13.69 15.41
N GLU A 344 -4.37 -14.81 15.48
CA GLU A 344 -4.10 -16.00 14.68
C GLU A 344 -4.38 -15.78 13.20
N TRP A 345 -5.48 -15.08 12.87
CA TRP A 345 -5.76 -14.70 11.50
C TRP A 345 -4.67 -13.78 10.92
N TRP A 346 -4.19 -12.78 11.69
CA TRP A 346 -3.08 -11.92 11.29
C TRP A 346 -1.84 -12.73 10.94
N LYS A 347 -1.39 -13.60 11.84
CA LYS A 347 -0.18 -14.42 11.65
C LYS A 347 -0.28 -15.25 10.38
N LYS A 348 -1.43 -15.85 10.13
CA LYS A 348 -1.67 -16.68 8.96
C LYS A 348 -1.77 -15.86 7.66
N SER A 349 -2.52 -14.76 7.66
CA SER A 349 -2.86 -14.03 6.43
C SER A 349 -1.75 -13.06 6.00
N PHE A 350 -0.94 -12.55 6.92
CA PHE A 350 0.12 -11.59 6.65
C PHE A 350 1.51 -12.26 6.65
N PRO A 351 2.12 -12.62 7.76
CA PRO A 351 3.49 -13.15 7.74
C PRO A 351 3.64 -14.49 7.00
N GLU A 352 2.64 -15.37 7.04
CA GLU A 352 2.75 -16.70 6.44
C GLU A 352 2.37 -16.71 4.96
N PHE A 353 1.39 -15.91 4.52
CA PHE A 353 0.89 -15.91 3.14
C PHE A 353 1.67 -14.96 2.23
N ASP A 354 1.90 -13.74 2.68
CA ASP A 354 2.65 -12.72 1.94
C ASP A 354 3.91 -12.30 2.71
N ASP A 355 5.03 -12.91 2.40
CA ASP A 355 6.31 -12.56 3.00
C ASP A 355 6.75 -11.16 2.54
N TYR A 356 6.82 -10.21 3.46
CA TYR A 356 7.19 -8.82 3.19
C TYR A 356 8.58 -8.65 2.56
N ARG A 357 9.48 -9.62 2.76
CA ARG A 357 10.82 -9.61 2.18
C ARG A 357 10.80 -9.64 0.65
N HIS A 358 9.78 -10.24 0.04
CA HIS A 358 9.62 -10.16 -1.42
C HIS A 358 9.39 -8.72 -1.90
N MET A 359 8.67 -7.90 -1.15
CA MET A 359 8.51 -6.49 -1.47
C MET A 359 9.80 -5.70 -1.28
N MET A 360 10.62 -6.07 -0.29
CA MET A 360 11.94 -5.45 -0.08
C MET A 360 12.86 -5.62 -1.29
N MET A 361 12.74 -6.70 -2.06
CA MET A 361 13.57 -6.96 -3.25
C MET A 361 13.45 -5.87 -4.34
N PHE A 362 12.34 -5.12 -4.36
CA PHE A 362 12.18 -4.01 -5.31
C PHE A 362 13.18 -2.87 -5.11
N PHE A 363 13.64 -2.63 -3.89
CA PHE A 363 14.56 -1.53 -3.61
C PHE A 363 15.96 -1.81 -4.16
N PRO A 364 16.67 -2.89 -3.76
CA PRO A 364 17.98 -3.21 -4.32
C PRO A 364 17.93 -3.39 -5.83
N PHE A 365 16.91 -4.06 -6.36
CA PHE A 365 16.74 -4.26 -7.80
C PHE A 365 16.82 -2.93 -8.58
N ARG A 366 16.22 -1.86 -8.08
CA ARG A 366 16.25 -0.55 -8.72
C ARG A 366 17.62 0.12 -8.69
N PHE A 367 18.42 -0.14 -7.65
CA PHE A 367 19.67 0.58 -7.40
C PHE A 367 20.91 -0.22 -7.77
N MET A 368 20.84 -1.51 -7.89
CA MET A 368 22.00 -2.40 -8.13
C MET A 368 22.33 -2.55 -9.61
N PHE A 369 21.34 -2.42 -10.49
CA PHE A 369 21.52 -2.67 -11.93
C PHE A 369 21.87 -1.37 -12.65
N SER A 370 22.81 -1.47 -13.62
CA SER A 370 23.10 -0.38 -14.55
C SER A 370 21.98 -0.21 -15.57
N GLU A 371 22.00 0.92 -16.29
CA GLU A 371 21.07 1.16 -17.39
C GLU A 371 21.17 0.08 -18.47
N GLU A 372 22.39 -0.33 -18.82
CA GLU A 372 22.64 -1.38 -19.81
C GLU A 372 22.07 -2.72 -19.35
N GLU A 373 22.34 -3.12 -18.10
CA GLU A 373 21.81 -4.34 -17.52
C GLU A 373 20.28 -4.37 -17.48
N MET A 374 19.63 -3.25 -17.13
CA MET A 374 18.18 -3.14 -17.13
C MET A 374 17.60 -3.16 -18.54
N ASN A 375 18.21 -2.48 -19.50
CA ASN A 375 17.80 -2.52 -20.90
C ASN A 375 17.89 -3.94 -21.47
N TYR A 376 18.98 -4.64 -21.16
CA TYR A 376 19.17 -6.04 -21.56
C TYR A 376 18.13 -6.94 -20.91
N LEU A 377 18.00 -6.91 -19.59
CA LEU A 377 17.08 -7.76 -18.83
C LEU A 377 15.64 -7.63 -19.34
N LEU A 378 15.14 -6.40 -19.48
CA LEU A 378 13.77 -6.17 -19.94
C LEU A 378 13.56 -6.50 -21.41
N SER A 379 14.64 -6.53 -22.21
CA SER A 379 14.58 -6.95 -23.61
C SER A 379 14.38 -8.45 -23.80
N LEU A 380 14.65 -9.27 -22.79
CA LEU A 380 14.47 -10.72 -22.85
C LEU A 380 12.99 -11.13 -22.89
N PHE A 381 12.11 -10.35 -22.30
CA PHE A 381 10.69 -10.66 -22.19
C PHE A 381 9.91 -10.29 -23.46
N LYS A 382 9.77 -11.27 -24.37
CA LYS A 382 9.06 -11.08 -25.66
C LYS A 382 7.57 -11.38 -25.60
N LYS A 383 7.10 -12.02 -24.54
CA LYS A 383 5.70 -12.42 -24.36
C LYS A 383 5.17 -11.89 -23.04
N PRO A 384 3.86 -11.63 -22.96
CA PRO A 384 3.24 -11.25 -21.68
C PRO A 384 3.45 -12.32 -20.61
N LEU A 385 3.82 -11.87 -19.42
CA LEU A 385 3.87 -12.70 -18.22
C LEU A 385 2.50 -12.75 -17.55
N ARG A 386 2.35 -13.61 -16.55
CA ARG A 386 1.19 -13.63 -15.68
C ARG A 386 0.95 -12.22 -15.10
N ALA A 387 -0.28 -11.74 -15.22
CA ALA A 387 -0.65 -10.47 -14.66
C ALA A 387 -0.66 -10.53 -13.13
N THR A 388 0.02 -9.60 -12.51
CA THR A 388 -0.01 -9.36 -11.05
C THR A 388 0.36 -7.91 -10.74
N LEU A 389 -0.26 -7.33 -9.73
CA LEU A 389 0.16 -6.08 -9.08
C LEU A 389 0.52 -6.33 -7.61
N ASN A 390 0.41 -7.59 -7.17
CA ASN A 390 0.80 -7.97 -5.83
C ASN A 390 2.33 -7.83 -5.69
N PRO A 391 2.83 -6.88 -4.89
CA PRO A 391 4.26 -6.63 -4.75
C PRO A 391 5.04 -7.80 -4.15
N PHE A 392 4.35 -8.74 -3.49
CA PHE A 392 4.94 -9.97 -2.96
C PHE A 392 5.04 -11.09 -4.02
N LEU A 393 4.33 -10.96 -5.15
CA LEU A 393 4.32 -11.95 -6.22
C LEU A 393 5.10 -11.53 -7.47
N VAL A 394 5.18 -10.24 -7.78
CA VAL A 394 5.76 -9.77 -9.03
C VAL A 394 7.22 -10.18 -9.18
N GLY A 395 8.02 -10.10 -8.12
CA GLY A 395 9.42 -10.55 -8.12
C GLY A 395 9.53 -12.03 -8.48
N ARG A 396 8.68 -12.88 -7.89
CA ARG A 396 8.62 -14.31 -8.18
C ARG A 396 8.25 -14.58 -9.62
N VAL A 397 7.22 -13.91 -10.16
CA VAL A 397 6.80 -14.06 -11.57
C VAL A 397 7.94 -13.71 -12.51
N ILE A 398 8.70 -12.67 -12.24
CA ILE A 398 9.86 -12.27 -13.03
C ILE A 398 10.98 -13.33 -12.92
N GLN A 399 11.33 -13.76 -11.71
CA GLN A 399 12.37 -14.78 -11.48
C GLN A 399 12.04 -16.11 -12.16
N GLU A 400 10.83 -16.63 -12.00
CA GLU A 400 10.38 -17.87 -12.64
C GLU A 400 10.43 -17.75 -14.17
N SER A 401 10.09 -16.59 -14.71
CA SER A 401 10.13 -16.35 -16.16
C SER A 401 11.55 -16.15 -16.70
N LEU A 402 12.48 -15.69 -15.86
CA LEU A 402 13.89 -15.52 -16.20
C LEU A 402 14.68 -16.82 -16.09
N ALA A 403 14.28 -17.75 -15.24
CA ALA A 403 15.00 -19.00 -14.98
C ALA A 403 15.40 -19.78 -16.25
N PRO A 404 14.54 -19.97 -17.28
CA PRO A 404 14.92 -20.64 -18.51
C PRO A 404 15.99 -19.91 -19.35
N MET A 405 16.20 -18.62 -19.10
CA MET A 405 17.11 -17.74 -19.85
C MET A 405 18.45 -17.55 -19.15
N LEU A 406 18.62 -18.08 -17.93
CA LEU A 406 19.81 -17.82 -17.11
C LEU A 406 21.13 -18.24 -17.78
N SER A 407 21.15 -19.33 -18.55
CA SER A 407 22.34 -19.76 -19.31
C SER A 407 22.73 -18.70 -20.36
N GLN A 408 21.76 -18.19 -21.10
CA GLN A 408 21.99 -17.11 -22.06
C GLN A 408 22.48 -15.85 -21.35
N VAL A 409 21.84 -15.46 -20.24
CA VAL A 409 22.24 -14.30 -19.45
C VAL A 409 23.67 -14.45 -18.90
N GLN A 410 24.05 -15.67 -18.49
CA GLN A 410 25.40 -15.95 -17.99
C GLN A 410 26.47 -15.78 -19.10
N GLU A 411 26.14 -16.10 -20.35
CA GLU A 411 27.04 -15.94 -21.49
C GLU A 411 27.10 -14.49 -21.97
N GLU A 412 25.95 -13.80 -22.06
CA GLU A 412 25.84 -12.46 -22.65
C GLU A 412 26.11 -11.33 -21.64
N MET A 413 25.75 -11.52 -20.36
CA MET A 413 25.87 -10.50 -19.31
C MET A 413 26.12 -11.12 -17.92
N PRO A 414 27.30 -11.71 -17.68
CA PRO A 414 27.60 -12.43 -16.44
C PRO A 414 27.48 -11.56 -15.18
N SER A 415 27.76 -10.24 -15.26
CA SER A 415 27.61 -9.31 -14.16
C SER A 415 26.17 -9.25 -13.61
N LEU A 416 25.20 -9.41 -14.49
CA LEU A 416 23.78 -9.44 -14.12
C LEU A 416 23.45 -10.67 -13.27
N VAL A 417 23.98 -11.83 -13.64
CA VAL A 417 23.74 -13.08 -12.88
C VAL A 417 24.31 -12.98 -11.46
N GLU A 418 25.50 -12.43 -11.30
CA GLU A 418 26.09 -12.22 -9.97
C GLU A 418 25.26 -11.30 -9.10
N LYS A 419 24.67 -10.26 -9.67
CA LYS A 419 23.75 -9.36 -8.97
C LYS A 419 22.41 -10.03 -8.63
N LEU A 420 21.88 -10.86 -9.51
CA LEU A 420 20.64 -11.60 -9.24
C LEU A 420 20.80 -12.61 -8.10
N LYS A 421 21.98 -13.22 -7.92
CA LYS A 421 22.26 -14.15 -6.83
C LYS A 421 22.19 -13.53 -5.44
N VAL A 422 22.50 -12.23 -5.31
CA VAL A 422 22.42 -11.53 -4.02
C VAL A 422 20.99 -11.12 -3.65
N LEU A 423 20.05 -11.19 -4.58
CA LEU A 423 18.64 -10.88 -4.36
C LEU A 423 17.84 -12.11 -3.87
N GLU A 424 18.45 -12.90 -2.99
CA GLU A 424 17.78 -14.03 -2.34
C GLU A 424 16.97 -13.53 -1.13
N ILE A 425 15.81 -14.13 -0.92
CA ILE A 425 14.86 -13.69 0.10
C ILE A 425 15.46 -13.73 1.53
N ASP A 426 16.33 -14.69 1.82
CA ASP A 426 16.94 -14.83 3.14
C ASP A 426 18.07 -13.83 3.40
N ALA A 427 18.63 -13.24 2.35
CA ALA A 427 19.68 -12.22 2.44
C ALA A 427 19.16 -10.77 2.33
N ILE A 428 17.93 -10.58 1.84
CA ILE A 428 17.46 -9.26 1.38
C ILE A 428 17.41 -8.20 2.49
N GLU A 429 17.06 -8.59 3.72
CA GLU A 429 17.04 -7.65 4.84
C GLU A 429 18.43 -7.09 5.13
N GLN A 430 19.45 -7.96 5.13
CA GLN A 430 20.83 -7.53 5.33
C GLN A 430 21.31 -6.64 4.16
N VAL A 431 20.97 -7.00 2.93
CA VAL A 431 21.30 -6.18 1.75
C VAL A 431 20.71 -4.78 1.88
N VAL A 432 19.45 -4.66 2.30
CA VAL A 432 18.80 -3.34 2.49
C VAL A 432 19.46 -2.56 3.63
N LEU A 433 19.81 -3.21 4.73
CA LEU A 433 20.52 -2.57 5.84
C LEU A 433 21.94 -2.12 5.44
N ASP A 434 22.66 -2.91 4.67
CA ASP A 434 23.99 -2.57 4.17
C ASP A 434 23.95 -1.38 3.20
N LEU A 435 22.96 -1.34 2.32
CA LEU A 435 22.71 -0.19 1.44
C LEU A 435 22.42 1.08 2.25
N LYS A 436 21.68 0.98 3.34
CA LYS A 436 21.42 2.09 4.25
C LYS A 436 22.69 2.57 4.96
N THR A 437 23.52 1.66 5.47
CA THR A 437 24.70 2.00 6.29
C THR A 437 25.92 2.41 5.47
N SER A 438 26.02 1.95 4.22
CA SER A 438 27.17 2.27 3.33
C SER A 438 27.18 3.69 2.79
N GLY A 439 26.21 4.54 3.16
CA GLY A 439 26.03 5.86 2.57
C GLY A 439 25.55 5.83 1.12
N TYR A 440 25.37 4.65 0.55
CA TYR A 440 24.94 4.44 -0.83
C TYR A 440 23.60 5.12 -1.15
N LEU A 441 22.77 5.32 -0.13
CA LEU A 441 21.44 5.94 -0.23
C LEU A 441 21.41 7.37 0.34
N ASN A 442 22.51 7.82 1.00
CA ASN A 442 22.60 9.16 1.58
C ASN A 442 22.94 10.27 0.56
N GLU A 443 23.36 9.90 -0.65
CA GLU A 443 23.73 10.87 -1.70
C GLU A 443 22.50 11.52 -2.40
N ARG A 444 21.30 11.09 -2.09
CA ARG A 444 20.05 11.73 -2.54
C ARG A 444 19.19 12.12 -1.34
N PRO A 445 19.05 13.41 -1.05
CA PRO A 445 18.03 13.91 -0.12
C PRO A 445 16.66 13.41 -0.59
N GLY A 446 15.96 12.68 0.27
CA GLY A 446 14.60 12.20 -0.04
C GLY A 446 14.48 10.75 -0.48
N LEU A 447 15.56 9.98 -0.57
CA LEU A 447 15.46 8.52 -0.63
C LEU A 447 15.10 7.92 0.73
N PRO A 448 14.46 6.71 0.75
CA PRO A 448 13.84 6.14 1.94
C PRO A 448 14.78 5.88 3.13
N PHE A 449 16.07 6.11 2.97
CA PHE A 449 17.10 5.74 3.93
C PHE A 449 17.98 6.90 4.41
N GLY A 450 17.69 8.12 3.96
CA GLY A 450 18.40 9.33 4.42
C GLY A 450 17.90 9.82 5.78
#